data_5a1937a5e32cc3c29a514871fcd25e66
#
_entry.id   5a1937a5e32cc3c29a514871fcd25e66
#
_cell.length_a   1.000
_cell.length_b   1.000
_cell.length_c   1.000
_cell.angle_alpha   90.00
_cell.angle_beta   90.00
_cell.angle_gamma   90.00
#
_symmetry.space_group_name_H-M   'P 1'
#
loop_
_entity.id
_entity.type
_entity.pdbx_description
1 polymer ?
#
loop_
_entity_poly.entity_id
_entity_poly.type
_entity_poly.pdbx_seq_one_letter_code
_entity_poly.pdbx_strand_id
1 'polypeptide(L)'
;LREIAYKFLRETTKDADELASLQAALVAKLDELEQTLGKYPGPYFVSSFSLVDIMYSLHLDRLAANLPVYRGYHIKGNPHFPRINAYFQALAQRRAYQRVKSDDTTNNLLLRRRWGAQPVGNLLPLDLATSEEIQNRAEAAERLSDNRQAAIEDILKNSGVQALARNGDISAITQAVDFHLSLLANYLLDGNSTPLPWGRVGGKDRVDPWEAAVGAIALAYVRNRICAPRDMSAGAATAFRAAVDRVLPCIY
;
A
#
# COMPACT_ATOMS: atom_id res chain seq x y z
N LEU A 1 -12.16 1.48 -21.79
CA LEU A 1 -10.95 1.58 -20.97
C LEU A 1 -10.81 0.39 -20.02
N ARG A 2 -11.78 0.15 -19.11
CA ARG A 2 -11.68 -0.86 -18.05
C ARG A 2 -11.32 -2.26 -18.57
N GLU A 3 -12.03 -2.75 -19.58
CA GLU A 3 -11.83 -4.10 -20.12
C GLU A 3 -10.40 -4.29 -20.66
N ILE A 4 -9.96 -3.37 -21.50
CA ILE A 4 -8.61 -3.40 -22.11
C ILE A 4 -7.53 -3.30 -21.06
N ALA A 5 -7.68 -2.40 -20.10
CA ALA A 5 -6.71 -2.21 -19.03
C ALA A 5 -6.56 -3.47 -18.16
N TYR A 6 -7.66 -4.12 -17.77
CA TYR A 6 -7.59 -5.36 -16.99
C TYR A 6 -7.15 -6.56 -17.82
N LYS A 7 -7.42 -6.59 -19.13
CA LYS A 7 -6.84 -7.59 -20.02
C LYS A 7 -5.32 -7.45 -20.02
N PHE A 8 -4.80 -6.24 -20.25
CA PHE A 8 -3.37 -5.96 -20.22
C PHE A 8 -2.73 -6.29 -18.87
N LEU A 9 -3.35 -5.87 -17.74
CA LEU A 9 -2.83 -6.13 -16.40
C LEU A 9 -2.75 -7.63 -16.03
N ARG A 10 -3.66 -8.46 -16.56
CA ARG A 10 -3.74 -9.89 -16.25
C ARG A 10 -3.05 -10.79 -17.26
N GLU A 11 -2.56 -10.22 -18.34
CA GLU A 11 -1.90 -11.00 -19.38
C GLU A 11 -0.66 -11.71 -18.83
N THR A 12 -0.47 -12.96 -19.20
CA THR A 12 0.64 -13.81 -18.75
C THR A 12 1.62 -14.14 -19.87
N THR A 13 1.32 -13.70 -21.08
CA THR A 13 2.20 -13.88 -22.23
C THR A 13 3.56 -13.25 -21.99
N LYS A 14 4.59 -13.90 -22.52
CA LYS A 14 5.95 -13.34 -22.60
C LYS A 14 6.28 -12.80 -23.99
N ASP A 15 5.34 -12.89 -24.91
CA ASP A 15 5.47 -12.35 -26.25
C ASP A 15 5.47 -10.82 -26.20
N ALA A 16 6.56 -10.22 -26.63
CA ALA A 16 6.75 -8.77 -26.59
C ALA A 16 5.81 -8.04 -27.54
N ASP A 17 5.51 -8.62 -28.71
CA ASP A 17 4.65 -8.00 -29.72
C ASP A 17 3.20 -8.01 -29.25
N GLU A 18 2.75 -9.09 -28.60
CA GLU A 18 1.43 -9.18 -27.99
C GLU A 18 1.27 -8.16 -26.86
N LEU A 19 2.27 -8.05 -25.97
CA LEU A 19 2.27 -7.06 -24.89
C LEU A 19 2.27 -5.63 -25.43
N ALA A 20 3.06 -5.34 -26.46
CA ALA A 20 3.09 -4.03 -27.12
C ALA A 20 1.74 -3.69 -27.75
N SER A 21 1.08 -4.66 -28.38
CA SER A 21 -0.27 -4.50 -28.96
C SER A 21 -1.31 -4.15 -27.89
N LEU A 22 -1.29 -4.86 -26.74
CA LEU A 22 -2.18 -4.58 -25.61
C LEU A 22 -1.91 -3.21 -24.99
N GLN A 23 -0.64 -2.82 -24.87
CA GLN A 23 -0.26 -1.49 -24.41
C GLN A 23 -0.75 -0.40 -25.37
N ALA A 24 -0.56 -0.57 -26.67
CA ALA A 24 -1.05 0.38 -27.67
C ALA A 24 -2.58 0.54 -27.63
N ALA A 25 -3.31 -0.57 -27.47
CA ALA A 25 -4.77 -0.53 -27.28
C ALA A 25 -5.18 0.21 -26.00
N LEU A 26 -4.42 0.05 -24.90
CA LEU A 26 -4.65 0.82 -23.66
C LEU A 26 -4.40 2.31 -23.87
N VAL A 27 -3.27 2.66 -24.50
CA VAL A 27 -2.91 4.06 -24.80
C VAL A 27 -4.00 4.73 -25.62
N ALA A 28 -4.48 4.07 -26.69
CA ALA A 28 -5.58 4.60 -27.50
C ALA A 28 -6.84 4.91 -26.65
N LYS A 29 -7.16 4.07 -25.65
CA LYS A 29 -8.29 4.33 -24.74
C LYS A 29 -8.02 5.43 -23.72
N LEU A 30 -6.77 5.65 -23.36
CA LEU A 30 -6.38 6.80 -22.53
C LEU A 30 -6.41 8.10 -23.35
N ASP A 31 -6.06 8.07 -24.64
CA ASP A 31 -6.21 9.21 -25.56
C ASP A 31 -7.68 9.63 -25.75
N GLU A 32 -8.59 8.66 -25.90
CA GLU A 32 -10.04 8.93 -25.93
C GLU A 32 -10.50 9.59 -24.60
N LEU A 33 -9.97 9.15 -23.47
CA LEU A 33 -10.27 9.74 -22.16
C LEU A 33 -9.71 11.16 -22.03
N GLU A 34 -8.47 11.38 -22.44
CA GLU A 34 -7.81 12.68 -22.49
C GLU A 34 -8.61 13.69 -23.33
N GLN A 35 -9.08 13.27 -24.50
CA GLN A 35 -9.96 14.08 -25.37
C GLN A 35 -11.32 14.35 -24.68
N THR A 36 -11.88 13.35 -24.00
CA THR A 36 -13.18 13.50 -23.32
C THR A 36 -13.11 14.50 -22.18
N LEU A 37 -12.02 14.50 -21.38
CA LEU A 37 -11.77 15.50 -20.35
C LEU A 37 -11.57 16.92 -20.92
N GLY A 38 -11.28 17.05 -22.21
CA GLY A 38 -11.13 18.33 -22.90
C GLY A 38 -12.42 18.90 -23.50
N LYS A 39 -13.55 18.19 -23.42
CA LYS A 39 -14.81 18.65 -24.05
C LYS A 39 -15.47 19.81 -23.30
N TYR A 40 -15.21 19.94 -22.02
CA TYR A 40 -15.77 20.98 -21.16
C TYR A 40 -14.66 21.75 -20.43
N PRO A 41 -14.90 23.00 -20.03
CA PRO A 41 -13.96 23.75 -19.21
C PRO A 41 -13.75 23.08 -17.86
N GLY A 42 -12.51 23.07 -17.37
CA GLY A 42 -12.16 22.55 -16.06
C GLY A 42 -11.56 21.15 -16.08
N PRO A 43 -11.22 20.59 -14.91
CA PRO A 43 -10.49 19.32 -14.82
C PRO A 43 -11.38 18.08 -14.78
N TYR A 44 -12.72 18.23 -14.81
CA TYR A 44 -13.68 17.15 -14.66
C TYR A 44 -14.30 16.74 -16.00
N PHE A 45 -15.05 15.62 -16.02
CA PHE A 45 -15.71 15.12 -17.25
C PHE A 45 -16.77 16.08 -17.81
N VAL A 46 -17.34 16.90 -16.94
CA VAL A 46 -18.21 18.03 -17.28
C VAL A 46 -17.69 19.26 -16.55
N SER A 47 -18.31 20.42 -16.73
CA SER A 47 -17.83 21.70 -16.16
C SER A 47 -17.72 21.72 -14.63
N SER A 48 -18.31 20.75 -13.92
CA SER A 48 -18.24 20.60 -12.47
C SER A 48 -18.12 19.12 -12.09
N PHE A 49 -17.69 18.86 -10.84
CA PHE A 49 -17.61 17.49 -10.31
C PHE A 49 -19.00 16.82 -10.29
N SER A 50 -19.08 15.62 -10.83
CA SER A 50 -20.31 14.90 -11.12
C SER A 50 -20.23 13.41 -10.77
N LEU A 51 -21.34 12.68 -10.94
CA LEU A 51 -21.39 11.23 -10.78
C LEU A 51 -20.40 10.50 -11.70
N VAL A 52 -20.15 11.02 -12.89
CA VAL A 52 -19.17 10.43 -13.84
C VAL A 52 -17.79 10.43 -13.22
N ASP A 53 -17.39 11.52 -12.55
CA ASP A 53 -16.10 11.62 -11.87
C ASP A 53 -15.98 10.63 -10.72
N ILE A 54 -17.06 10.41 -9.96
CA ILE A 54 -17.07 9.41 -8.88
C ILE A 54 -16.86 8.00 -9.46
N MET A 55 -17.52 7.67 -10.56
CA MET A 55 -17.41 6.36 -11.19
C MET A 55 -16.02 6.12 -11.79
N TYR A 56 -15.41 7.12 -12.41
CA TYR A 56 -14.11 6.99 -13.08
C TYR A 56 -12.93 7.09 -12.12
N SER A 57 -13.01 7.91 -11.07
CA SER A 57 -11.88 8.17 -10.16
C SER A 57 -11.28 6.90 -9.57
N LEU A 58 -12.11 6.00 -9.03
CA LEU A 58 -11.63 4.75 -8.42
C LEU A 58 -11.03 3.76 -9.44
N HIS A 59 -11.51 3.79 -10.68
CA HIS A 59 -10.93 2.97 -11.73
C HIS A 59 -9.57 3.49 -12.18
N LEU A 60 -9.46 4.80 -12.39
CA LEU A 60 -8.21 5.44 -12.79
C LEU A 60 -7.14 5.33 -11.69
N ASP A 61 -7.52 5.46 -10.42
CA ASP A 61 -6.60 5.24 -9.31
C ASP A 61 -6.02 3.82 -9.30
N ARG A 62 -6.88 2.81 -9.45
CA ARG A 62 -6.40 1.42 -9.52
C ARG A 62 -5.49 1.17 -10.70
N LEU A 63 -5.78 1.75 -11.87
CA LEU A 63 -4.91 1.63 -13.03
C LEU A 63 -3.59 2.35 -12.81
N ALA A 64 -3.62 3.57 -12.27
CA ALA A 64 -2.43 4.35 -11.98
C ALA A 64 -1.53 3.71 -10.92
N ALA A 65 -2.11 2.98 -9.96
CA ALA A 65 -1.36 2.21 -8.96
C ALA A 65 -0.78 0.90 -9.53
N ASN A 66 -1.53 0.19 -10.34
CA ASN A 66 -1.16 -1.16 -10.77
C ASN A 66 -0.27 -1.21 -12.02
N LEU A 67 -0.50 -0.34 -13.00
CA LEU A 67 0.24 -0.37 -14.27
C LEU A 67 1.76 -0.20 -14.10
N PRO A 68 2.27 0.70 -13.22
CA PRO A 68 3.71 0.81 -13.00
C PRO A 68 4.33 -0.48 -12.47
N VAL A 69 3.66 -1.15 -11.53
CA VAL A 69 4.19 -2.35 -10.85
C VAL A 69 4.12 -3.58 -11.74
N TYR A 70 3.03 -3.74 -12.51
CA TYR A 70 2.78 -4.96 -13.28
C TYR A 70 3.12 -4.85 -14.76
N ARG A 71 3.30 -3.63 -15.29
CA ARG A 71 3.57 -3.40 -16.73
C ARG A 71 4.62 -2.33 -17.00
N GLY A 72 5.20 -1.69 -15.98
CA GLY A 72 6.17 -0.62 -16.14
C GLY A 72 5.59 0.65 -16.82
N TYR A 73 4.26 0.79 -16.87
CA TYR A 73 3.60 1.88 -17.58
C TYR A 73 2.99 2.90 -16.58
N HIS A 74 3.31 4.17 -16.76
CA HIS A 74 2.86 5.25 -15.89
C HIS A 74 1.76 6.08 -16.57
N ILE A 75 0.62 6.28 -15.87
CA ILE A 75 -0.42 7.22 -16.27
C ILE A 75 -0.20 8.56 -15.55
N LYS A 76 -0.07 8.55 -14.22
CA LYS A 76 0.21 9.76 -13.43
C LYS A 76 1.61 10.28 -13.75
N GLY A 77 1.71 11.60 -13.95
CA GLY A 77 2.97 12.24 -14.30
C GLY A 77 3.39 12.05 -15.77
N ASN A 78 2.64 11.31 -16.56
CA ASN A 78 2.93 11.14 -17.98
C ASN A 78 2.58 12.43 -18.75
N PRO A 79 3.55 13.10 -19.39
CA PRO A 79 3.31 14.34 -20.12
C PRO A 79 2.39 14.19 -21.32
N HIS A 80 2.17 12.97 -21.83
CA HIS A 80 1.25 12.67 -22.90
C HIS A 80 -0.23 12.90 -22.48
N PHE A 81 -0.53 12.86 -21.17
CA PHE A 81 -1.90 12.99 -20.65
C PHE A 81 -2.06 14.18 -19.69
N PRO A 82 -1.93 15.44 -20.16
CA PRO A 82 -1.99 16.62 -19.30
C PRO A 82 -3.35 16.80 -18.60
N ARG A 83 -4.46 16.47 -19.25
CA ARG A 83 -5.81 16.61 -18.65
C ARG A 83 -6.10 15.51 -17.65
N ILE A 84 -5.67 14.28 -17.90
CA ILE A 84 -5.74 13.20 -16.91
C ILE A 84 -4.90 13.56 -15.69
N ASN A 85 -3.73 14.17 -15.85
CA ASN A 85 -2.93 14.65 -14.73
C ASN A 85 -3.64 15.76 -13.96
N ALA A 86 -4.23 16.75 -14.64
CA ALA A 86 -5.03 17.79 -14.01
C ALA A 86 -6.26 17.22 -13.27
N TYR A 87 -6.90 16.20 -13.83
CA TYR A 87 -7.99 15.48 -13.19
C TYR A 87 -7.55 14.82 -11.86
N PHE A 88 -6.43 14.10 -11.84
CA PHE A 88 -5.88 13.53 -10.60
C PHE A 88 -5.52 14.59 -9.57
N GLN A 89 -4.95 15.72 -9.98
CA GLN A 89 -4.66 16.85 -9.10
C GLN A 89 -5.93 17.44 -8.48
N ALA A 90 -6.98 17.62 -9.29
CA ALA A 90 -8.27 18.14 -8.81
C ALA A 90 -8.96 17.16 -7.85
N LEU A 91 -8.90 15.85 -8.12
CA LEU A 91 -9.41 14.84 -7.19
C LEU A 91 -8.65 14.87 -5.86
N ALA A 92 -7.32 15.00 -5.89
CA ALA A 92 -6.50 15.03 -4.68
C ALA A 92 -6.83 16.21 -3.74
N GLN A 93 -7.38 17.32 -4.27
CA GLN A 93 -7.84 18.45 -3.45
C GLN A 93 -9.19 18.22 -2.78
N ARG A 94 -9.92 17.15 -3.12
CA ARG A 94 -11.26 16.88 -2.57
C ARG A 94 -11.16 16.06 -1.30
N ARG A 95 -11.60 16.63 -0.16
CA ARG A 95 -11.60 15.95 1.15
C ARG A 95 -12.32 14.59 1.14
N ALA A 96 -13.47 14.50 0.44
CA ALA A 96 -14.20 13.25 0.33
C ALA A 96 -13.38 12.17 -0.40
N TYR A 97 -12.69 12.54 -1.47
CA TYR A 97 -11.82 11.62 -2.21
C TYR A 97 -10.62 11.16 -1.37
N GLN A 98 -9.96 12.07 -0.66
CA GLN A 98 -8.85 11.74 0.24
C GLN A 98 -9.23 10.70 1.31
N ARG A 99 -10.48 10.74 1.79
CA ARG A 99 -11.01 9.80 2.80
C ARG A 99 -11.30 8.41 2.25
N VAL A 100 -11.59 8.28 0.95
CA VAL A 100 -12.06 7.01 0.37
C VAL A 100 -11.07 6.36 -0.59
N LYS A 101 -10.05 7.08 -1.03
CA LYS A 101 -9.02 6.50 -1.92
C LYS A 101 -8.21 5.43 -1.19
N SER A 102 -7.84 4.38 -1.91
CA SER A 102 -6.82 3.42 -1.45
C SER A 102 -5.42 3.95 -1.71
N ASP A 103 -4.45 3.46 -0.95
CA ASP A 103 -3.04 3.60 -1.29
C ASP A 103 -2.62 2.62 -2.41
N ASP A 104 -1.53 2.91 -3.08
CA ASP A 104 -1.08 2.14 -4.24
C ASP A 104 -0.73 0.69 -3.85
N THR A 105 -0.11 0.47 -2.68
CA THR A 105 0.23 -0.88 -2.21
C THR A 105 -1.01 -1.72 -1.95
N THR A 106 -2.08 -1.15 -1.38
CA THR A 106 -3.37 -1.84 -1.22
C THR A 106 -3.92 -2.30 -2.57
N ASN A 107 -3.91 -1.41 -3.58
CA ASN A 107 -4.35 -1.75 -4.93
C ASN A 107 -3.51 -2.87 -5.57
N ASN A 108 -2.19 -2.81 -5.41
CA ASN A 108 -1.25 -3.81 -5.91
C ASN A 108 -1.44 -5.18 -5.25
N LEU A 109 -1.58 -5.22 -3.92
CA LEU A 109 -1.82 -6.45 -3.19
C LEU A 109 -3.17 -7.09 -3.55
N LEU A 110 -4.21 -6.29 -3.77
CA LEU A 110 -5.51 -6.77 -4.22
C LEU A 110 -5.43 -7.41 -5.60
N LEU A 111 -4.73 -6.80 -6.55
CA LEU A 111 -4.54 -7.35 -7.89
C LEU A 111 -3.80 -8.70 -7.82
N ARG A 112 -2.70 -8.76 -7.07
CA ARG A 112 -1.91 -9.98 -6.87
C ARG A 112 -2.73 -11.10 -6.27
N ARG A 113 -3.46 -10.84 -5.18
CA ARG A 113 -4.27 -11.84 -4.46
C ARG A 113 -5.42 -12.37 -5.30
N ARG A 114 -6.09 -11.48 -6.05
CA ARG A 114 -7.30 -11.85 -6.80
C ARG A 114 -7.00 -12.55 -8.11
N TRP A 115 -5.90 -12.22 -8.77
CA TRP A 115 -5.60 -12.72 -10.13
C TRP A 115 -4.19 -13.30 -10.28
N GLY A 116 -3.42 -13.42 -9.22
CA GLY A 116 -2.08 -14.00 -9.27
C GLY A 116 -1.07 -13.18 -10.08
N ALA A 117 -1.36 -11.89 -10.33
CA ALA A 117 -0.49 -11.04 -11.14
C ALA A 117 0.92 -10.99 -10.56
N GLN A 118 1.94 -11.06 -11.43
CA GLN A 118 3.35 -10.99 -11.05
C GLN A 118 3.90 -9.60 -11.38
N PRO A 119 4.51 -8.89 -10.41
CA PRO A 119 5.11 -7.59 -10.66
C PRO A 119 6.33 -7.72 -11.59
N VAL A 120 6.53 -6.73 -12.46
CA VAL A 120 7.67 -6.65 -13.37
C VAL A 120 8.80 -5.76 -12.84
N GLY A 121 8.57 -5.06 -11.72
CA GLY A 121 9.53 -4.16 -11.09
C GLY A 121 9.48 -4.25 -9.56
N ASN A 122 10.46 -3.61 -8.92
CA ASN A 122 10.50 -3.49 -7.47
C ASN A 122 9.52 -2.40 -7.01
N LEU A 123 8.85 -2.64 -5.89
CA LEU A 123 8.13 -1.58 -5.18
C LEU A 123 9.14 -0.51 -4.76
N LEU A 124 8.89 0.73 -5.16
CA LEU A 124 9.76 1.85 -4.81
C LEU A 124 9.77 2.05 -3.28
N PRO A 125 10.95 2.28 -2.68
CA PRO A 125 11.03 2.70 -1.29
C PRO A 125 10.34 4.07 -1.14
N LEU A 126 9.62 4.23 -0.03
CA LEU A 126 8.97 5.49 0.32
C LEU A 126 9.98 6.45 0.95
N ASP A 127 10.00 7.68 0.44
CA ASP A 127 10.76 8.76 1.06
C ASP A 127 9.92 9.36 2.21
N LEU A 128 10.44 9.28 3.44
CA LEU A 128 9.71 9.50 4.67
C LEU A 128 10.07 10.84 5.36
N ALA A 129 9.99 11.96 4.69
CA ALA A 129 10.53 13.20 5.25
C ALA A 129 9.62 14.45 5.19
N THR A 130 8.29 14.32 5.18
CA THR A 130 7.37 15.46 5.12
C THR A 130 6.54 15.63 6.40
N SER A 131 6.05 16.85 6.68
CA SER A 131 5.15 17.12 7.82
C SER A 131 3.83 16.34 7.74
N GLU A 132 3.34 16.07 6.55
CA GLU A 132 2.16 15.23 6.30
C GLU A 132 2.41 13.80 6.77
N GLU A 133 3.65 13.33 6.71
CA GLU A 133 4.06 12.02 7.19
C GLU A 133 3.98 11.89 8.72
N ILE A 134 4.27 12.92 9.49
CA ILE A 134 4.13 12.90 10.95
C ILE A 134 2.68 12.62 11.33
N GLN A 135 1.72 13.27 10.66
CA GLN A 135 0.29 13.02 10.88
C GLN A 135 -0.12 11.60 10.45
N ASN A 136 0.38 11.14 9.32
CA ASN A 136 0.13 9.79 8.82
C ASN A 136 0.69 8.71 9.76
N ARG A 137 1.87 8.91 10.34
CA ARG A 137 2.47 8.00 11.33
C ARG A 137 1.69 8.01 12.64
N ALA A 138 1.25 9.19 13.10
CA ALA A 138 0.43 9.31 14.30
C ALA A 138 -0.91 8.58 14.15
N GLU A 139 -1.60 8.76 13.00
CA GLU A 139 -2.82 7.99 12.69
C GLU A 139 -2.55 6.48 12.67
N ALA A 140 -1.45 6.06 12.03
CA ALA A 140 -1.09 4.64 11.94
C ALA A 140 -0.82 4.02 13.32
N ALA A 141 -0.14 4.74 14.21
CA ALA A 141 0.11 4.32 15.59
C ALA A 141 -1.18 4.23 16.41
N GLU A 142 -2.06 5.24 16.30
CA GLU A 142 -3.37 5.26 16.95
C GLU A 142 -4.22 4.06 16.51
N ARG A 143 -4.35 3.84 15.19
CA ARG A 143 -5.11 2.72 14.66
C ARG A 143 -4.57 1.36 15.06
N LEU A 144 -3.25 1.20 15.11
CA LEU A 144 -2.62 -0.02 15.59
C LEU A 144 -2.92 -0.25 17.08
N SER A 145 -2.84 0.80 17.90
CA SER A 145 -3.08 0.75 19.33
C SER A 145 -4.55 0.44 19.64
N ASP A 146 -5.48 1.11 18.98
CA ASP A 146 -6.93 0.93 19.17
C ASP A 146 -7.40 -0.49 18.79
N ASN A 147 -6.79 -1.07 17.75
CA ASN A 147 -7.16 -2.39 17.23
C ASN A 147 -6.17 -3.48 17.64
N ARG A 148 -5.30 -3.23 18.62
CA ARG A 148 -4.19 -4.10 18.99
C ARG A 148 -4.61 -5.53 19.29
N GLN A 149 -5.63 -5.72 20.10
CA GLN A 149 -6.12 -7.05 20.45
C GLN A 149 -6.64 -7.82 19.23
N ALA A 150 -7.43 -7.16 18.38
CA ALA A 150 -7.93 -7.77 17.15
C ALA A 150 -6.79 -8.10 16.16
N ALA A 151 -5.74 -7.27 16.11
CA ALA A 151 -4.56 -7.52 15.31
C ALA A 151 -3.78 -8.75 15.80
N ILE A 152 -3.61 -8.90 17.12
CA ILE A 152 -2.98 -10.08 17.73
C ILE A 152 -3.76 -11.35 17.37
N GLU A 153 -5.08 -11.35 17.56
CA GLU A 153 -5.95 -12.50 17.23
C GLU A 153 -5.86 -12.86 15.74
N ASP A 154 -5.88 -11.89 14.85
CA ASP A 154 -5.77 -12.11 13.39
C ASP A 154 -4.37 -12.66 13.02
N ILE A 155 -3.30 -12.13 13.62
CA ILE A 155 -1.93 -12.64 13.44
C ILE A 155 -1.83 -14.09 13.91
N LEU A 156 -2.26 -14.40 15.12
CA LEU A 156 -2.22 -15.76 15.66
C LEU A 156 -2.95 -16.74 14.77
N LYS A 157 -4.12 -16.35 14.29
CA LYS A 157 -4.97 -17.22 13.47
C LYS A 157 -4.45 -17.44 12.03
N ASN A 158 -3.90 -16.42 11.41
CA ASN A 158 -3.74 -16.38 9.95
C ASN A 158 -2.32 -16.21 9.45
N SER A 159 -1.33 -15.87 10.31
CA SER A 159 0.06 -15.65 9.88
C SER A 159 0.90 -16.93 9.80
N GLY A 160 0.45 -17.99 10.44
CA GLY A 160 1.24 -19.21 10.64
C GLY A 160 2.23 -19.13 11.81
N VAL A 161 2.27 -18.03 12.57
CA VAL A 161 3.19 -17.85 13.71
C VAL A 161 3.04 -18.91 14.80
N GLN A 162 1.86 -19.50 14.95
CA GLN A 162 1.61 -20.59 15.91
C GLN A 162 2.50 -21.83 15.69
N ALA A 163 3.02 -22.02 14.46
CA ALA A 163 3.97 -23.10 14.20
C ALA A 163 5.29 -22.96 14.99
N LEU A 164 5.56 -21.76 15.54
CA LEU A 164 6.72 -21.49 16.40
C LEU A 164 6.44 -21.75 17.89
N ALA A 165 5.25 -22.26 18.27
CA ALA A 165 4.91 -22.54 19.66
C ALA A 165 5.84 -23.56 20.29
N ARG A 166 6.60 -23.16 21.31
CA ARG A 166 7.44 -24.04 22.10
C ARG A 166 6.53 -24.85 23.06
N ASN A 167 6.52 -26.17 22.92
CA ASN A 167 5.65 -27.06 23.71
C ASN A 167 4.14 -26.73 23.64
N GLY A 168 3.69 -26.11 22.53
CA GLY A 168 2.30 -25.70 22.37
C GLY A 168 1.91 -24.44 23.16
N ASP A 169 2.87 -23.72 23.72
CA ASP A 169 2.59 -22.49 24.48
C ASP A 169 2.27 -21.30 23.56
N ILE A 170 0.96 -21.07 23.39
CA ILE A 170 0.44 -19.93 22.62
C ILE A 170 0.56 -18.63 23.41
N SER A 171 0.62 -18.68 24.75
CA SER A 171 0.73 -17.49 25.58
C SER A 171 2.05 -16.75 25.33
N ALA A 172 3.16 -17.48 25.24
CA ALA A 172 4.47 -16.91 24.94
C ALA A 172 4.50 -16.24 23.56
N ILE A 173 3.89 -16.86 22.54
CA ILE A 173 3.77 -16.26 21.21
C ILE A 173 2.92 -14.98 21.28
N THR A 174 1.78 -15.02 21.98
CA THR A 174 0.89 -13.87 22.13
C THR A 174 1.63 -12.68 22.75
N GLN A 175 2.42 -12.92 23.79
CA GLN A 175 3.23 -11.89 24.43
C GLN A 175 4.31 -11.32 23.51
N ALA A 176 5.00 -12.17 22.75
CA ALA A 176 6.00 -11.74 21.79
C ALA A 176 5.38 -10.92 20.65
N VAL A 177 4.22 -11.34 20.11
CA VAL A 177 3.48 -10.57 19.08
C VAL A 177 3.08 -9.20 19.65
N ASP A 178 2.50 -9.18 20.86
CA ASP A 178 2.07 -7.96 21.52
C ASP A 178 3.23 -6.99 21.75
N PHE A 179 4.38 -7.50 22.18
CA PHE A 179 5.60 -6.73 22.37
C PHE A 179 6.06 -6.08 21.04
N HIS A 180 6.15 -6.82 19.96
CA HIS A 180 6.59 -6.27 18.67
C HIS A 180 5.61 -5.26 18.07
N LEU A 181 4.30 -5.45 18.26
CA LEU A 181 3.31 -4.45 17.85
C LEU A 181 3.42 -3.16 18.67
N SER A 182 3.74 -3.26 19.96
CA SER A 182 3.99 -2.10 20.83
C SER A 182 5.21 -1.33 20.38
N LEU A 183 6.31 -2.03 20.09
CA LEU A 183 7.53 -1.40 19.58
C LEU A 183 7.26 -0.68 18.26
N LEU A 184 6.48 -1.29 17.36
CA LEU A 184 6.12 -0.64 16.10
C LEU A 184 5.27 0.62 16.33
N ALA A 185 4.28 0.58 17.25
CA ALA A 185 3.47 1.75 17.57
C ALA A 185 4.34 2.90 18.10
N ASN A 186 5.27 2.61 19.02
CA ASN A 186 6.21 3.60 19.56
C ASN A 186 7.12 4.16 18.45
N TYR A 187 7.65 3.30 17.58
CA TYR A 187 8.47 3.73 16.45
C TYR A 187 7.71 4.65 15.49
N LEU A 188 6.44 4.38 15.23
CA LEU A 188 5.58 5.23 14.41
C LEU A 188 5.40 6.63 15.04
N LEU A 189 5.32 6.73 16.37
CA LEU A 189 5.19 8.01 17.07
C LEU A 189 6.51 8.79 17.10
N ASP A 190 7.61 8.13 17.45
CA ASP A 190 8.91 8.78 17.67
C ASP A 190 9.67 9.05 16.36
N GLY A 191 9.38 8.29 15.31
CA GLY A 191 10.06 8.40 14.02
C GLY A 191 11.52 7.99 14.07
N ASN A 192 12.33 8.61 13.20
CA ASN A 192 13.75 8.28 13.07
C ASN A 192 14.63 8.83 14.22
N SER A 193 14.06 9.49 15.21
CA SER A 193 14.81 10.14 16.29
C SER A 193 15.32 9.15 17.34
N THR A 194 14.74 7.98 17.44
CA THR A 194 15.17 6.93 18.36
C THR A 194 15.94 5.83 17.63
N PRO A 195 17.04 5.32 18.22
CA PRO A 195 17.65 4.08 17.74
C PRO A 195 16.58 2.99 17.68
N LEU A 196 16.54 2.23 16.59
CA LEU A 196 15.58 1.15 16.44
C LEU A 196 15.67 0.20 17.65
N PRO A 197 14.59 0.00 18.40
CA PRO A 197 14.63 -0.76 19.65
C PRO A 197 14.94 -2.26 19.45
N TRP A 198 14.87 -2.73 18.20
CA TRP A 198 15.13 -4.13 17.84
C TRP A 198 16.60 -4.52 17.81
N GLY A 199 17.55 -3.58 17.79
CA GLY A 199 18.99 -3.88 17.78
C GLY A 199 19.69 -3.85 19.13
N ARG A 200 19.01 -3.40 20.20
CA ARG A 200 19.64 -3.23 21.53
C ARG A 200 18.59 -3.30 22.64
N VAL A 201 18.20 -4.46 23.02
CA VAL A 201 17.70 -4.66 24.37
C VAL A 201 18.90 -5.07 25.24
N GLY A 202 19.47 -4.05 25.95
CA GLY A 202 20.51 -4.27 26.96
C GLY A 202 21.86 -4.77 26.45
N GLY A 203 22.71 -3.89 26.02
CA GLY A 203 24.20 -3.90 26.05
C GLY A 203 25.01 -5.18 25.85
N LYS A 204 24.45 -6.35 25.77
CA LYS A 204 25.09 -7.65 25.59
C LYS A 204 24.34 -8.67 24.75
N ASP A 205 23.07 -8.46 24.40
CA ASP A 205 22.26 -9.59 23.99
C ASP A 205 21.70 -9.44 22.59
N ARG A 206 22.02 -10.43 21.77
CA ARG A 206 21.24 -10.81 20.60
C ARG A 206 19.80 -11.05 21.04
N VAL A 207 18.83 -10.45 20.35
CA VAL A 207 17.42 -10.82 20.46
C VAL A 207 17.31 -12.34 20.37
N ASP A 208 16.55 -12.99 21.27
CA ASP A 208 16.31 -14.43 21.15
C ASP A 208 15.85 -14.74 19.70
N PRO A 209 16.55 -15.63 18.97
CA PRO A 209 16.20 -15.95 17.59
C PRO A 209 14.76 -16.39 17.42
N TRP A 210 14.16 -16.99 18.44
CA TRP A 210 12.74 -17.34 18.43
C TRP A 210 11.85 -16.09 18.49
N GLU A 211 12.14 -15.18 19.40
CA GLU A 211 11.39 -13.93 19.54
C GLU A 211 11.53 -13.07 18.27
N ALA A 212 12.73 -12.99 17.70
CA ALA A 212 12.98 -12.35 16.42
C ALA A 212 12.13 -12.97 15.29
N ALA A 213 12.05 -14.29 15.21
CA ALA A 213 11.25 -14.99 14.21
C ALA A 213 9.75 -14.71 14.38
N VAL A 214 9.23 -14.74 15.62
CA VAL A 214 7.84 -14.38 15.93
C VAL A 214 7.55 -12.94 15.49
N GLY A 215 8.40 -12.00 15.87
CA GLY A 215 8.27 -10.59 15.50
C GLY A 215 8.29 -10.36 13.99
N ALA A 216 9.23 -10.99 13.28
CA ALA A 216 9.34 -10.86 11.84
C ALA A 216 8.09 -11.38 11.11
N ILE A 217 7.57 -12.56 11.50
CA ILE A 217 6.34 -13.12 10.93
C ILE A 217 5.15 -12.21 11.23
N ALA A 218 5.00 -11.76 12.48
CA ALA A 218 3.89 -10.90 12.89
C ALA A 218 3.88 -9.57 12.12
N LEU A 219 5.02 -8.88 12.06
CA LEU A 219 5.14 -7.60 11.38
C LEU A 219 4.99 -7.73 9.85
N ALA A 220 5.60 -8.74 9.25
CA ALA A 220 5.43 -9.01 7.80
C ALA A 220 3.96 -9.33 7.47
N TYR A 221 3.28 -10.09 8.32
CA TYR A 221 1.87 -10.39 8.15
C TYR A 221 1.01 -9.12 8.21
N VAL A 222 1.11 -8.33 9.28
CA VAL A 222 0.27 -7.14 9.46
C VAL A 222 0.54 -6.10 8.39
N ARG A 223 1.80 -5.92 7.97
CA ARG A 223 2.17 -5.06 6.85
C ARG A 223 1.35 -5.34 5.59
N ASN A 224 1.20 -6.61 5.25
CA ASN A 224 0.48 -7.04 4.06
C ASN A 224 -1.04 -7.15 4.29
N ARG A 225 -1.50 -7.18 5.55
CA ARG A 225 -2.89 -7.36 5.92
C ARG A 225 -3.66 -6.06 5.95
N ILE A 226 -3.03 -4.96 6.36
CA ILE A 226 -3.67 -3.64 6.40
C ILE A 226 -4.12 -3.18 5.02
N CYS A 227 -5.23 -2.46 4.99
CA CYS A 227 -5.92 -2.04 3.77
C CYS A 227 -6.54 -0.65 3.96
N ALA A 228 -6.15 0.32 3.15
CA ALA A 228 -6.83 1.61 3.11
C ALA A 228 -8.04 1.55 2.13
N PRO A 229 -9.15 2.20 2.44
CA PRO A 229 -9.42 3.03 3.64
C PRO A 229 -10.04 2.28 4.81
N ARG A 230 -10.12 0.95 4.78
CA ARG A 230 -10.81 0.14 5.81
C ARG A 230 -10.18 0.30 7.20
N ASP A 231 -8.86 0.17 7.28
CA ASP A 231 -8.16 0.10 8.57
C ASP A 231 -7.60 1.48 8.97
N MET A 232 -7.16 2.26 8.00
CA MET A 232 -6.61 3.60 8.17
C MET A 232 -6.63 4.38 6.85
N SER A 233 -6.28 5.67 6.86
CA SER A 233 -6.16 6.46 5.63
C SER A 233 -5.05 5.92 4.71
N ALA A 234 -5.09 6.33 3.43
CA ALA A 234 -4.08 5.92 2.47
C ALA A 234 -2.66 6.37 2.87
N GLY A 235 -2.52 7.58 3.40
CA GLY A 235 -1.26 8.10 3.91
C GLY A 235 -0.75 7.31 5.12
N ALA A 236 -1.63 7.02 6.08
CA ALA A 236 -1.29 6.23 7.26
C ALA A 236 -0.89 4.79 6.89
N ALA A 237 -1.59 4.14 5.95
CA ALA A 237 -1.23 2.80 5.48
C ALA A 237 0.14 2.76 4.80
N THR A 238 0.46 3.80 4.04
CA THR A 238 1.77 3.99 3.42
C THR A 238 2.86 4.16 4.48
N ALA A 239 2.66 5.05 5.46
CA ALA A 239 3.60 5.28 6.56
C ALA A 239 3.80 4.02 7.43
N PHE A 240 2.71 3.29 7.73
CA PHE A 240 2.76 2.03 8.46
C PHE A 240 3.66 1.00 7.76
N ARG A 241 3.44 0.76 6.47
CA ARG A 241 4.23 -0.21 5.70
C ARG A 241 5.70 0.18 5.62
N ALA A 242 5.96 1.47 5.41
CA ALA A 242 7.32 1.98 5.37
C ALA A 242 8.04 1.81 6.72
N ALA A 243 7.34 2.04 7.84
CA ALA A 243 7.88 1.77 9.18
C ALA A 243 8.23 0.28 9.34
N VAL A 244 7.33 -0.62 8.95
CA VAL A 244 7.60 -2.07 9.02
C VAL A 244 8.78 -2.45 8.13
N ASP A 245 8.87 -1.94 6.90
CA ASP A 245 9.97 -2.24 5.97
C ASP A 245 11.34 -1.79 6.51
N ARG A 246 11.38 -0.73 7.33
CA ARG A 246 12.60 -0.27 8.00
C ARG A 246 12.96 -1.12 9.22
N VAL A 247 11.95 -1.60 9.93
CA VAL A 247 12.12 -2.35 11.18
C VAL A 247 12.50 -3.80 10.90
N LEU A 248 11.90 -4.45 9.92
CA LEU A 248 12.11 -5.86 9.61
C LEU A 248 13.59 -6.26 9.47
N PRO A 249 14.46 -5.52 8.75
CA PRO A 249 15.87 -5.85 8.65
C PRO A 249 16.66 -5.73 9.96
N CYS A 250 16.10 -5.05 10.97
CA CYS A 250 16.76 -4.80 12.24
C CYS A 250 16.39 -5.80 13.33
N ILE A 251 15.45 -6.71 13.06
CA ILE A 251 15.02 -7.76 14.01
C ILE A 251 16.04 -8.92 14.06
N TYR A 252 16.90 -9.09 13.03
CA TYR A 252 17.86 -10.17 12.91
C TYR A 252 19.27 -9.78 13.34
#